data_7961ad4f06668dc6ccd64cac90249dc4
#
_entry.id   7961ad4f06668dc6ccd64cac90249dc4
#
_cell.length_a   1.000
_cell.length_b   1.000
_cell.length_c   1.000
_cell.angle_alpha   90.00
_cell.angle_beta   90.00
_cell.angle_gamma   90.00
#
_symmetry.space_group_name_H-M   'P 1'
#
loop_
_entity.id
_entity.type
_entity.pdbx_description
1 polymer ?
#
loop_
_entity_poly.entity_id
_entity_poly.type
_entity_poly.pdbx_seq_one_letter_code
_entity_poly.pdbx_strand_id
1 'polypeptide(L)'
;MAVRIITDSGSDCLPGEHPNLDVLSLSIAFGDTTYSADVDLTRERFYELLVEGDELPTTGQVNPYAFSQAISRAQEAGDDVVILALSSKLSGTHQSAVTAASQADGSTEVHVVDTKSVTVGQHILVDYALRLVEEG
;
A
#
# COMPACT_ATOMS: atom_id res chain seq x y z
N MET A 1 6.56 -21.50 5.76
CA MET A 1 5.41 -20.65 5.40
C MET A 1 5.50 -19.36 6.20
N ALA A 2 5.62 -18.23 5.54
CA ALA A 2 5.65 -16.94 6.18
C ALA A 2 4.36 -16.17 5.87
N VAL A 3 4.19 -15.01 6.49
CA VAL A 3 3.10 -14.09 6.20
C VAL A 3 3.70 -12.79 5.69
N ARG A 4 3.27 -12.38 4.51
CA ARG A 4 3.65 -11.11 3.88
C ARG A 4 2.60 -10.06 4.19
N ILE A 5 3.03 -8.93 4.74
CA ILE A 5 2.16 -7.77 4.94
C ILE A 5 2.30 -6.86 3.72
N ILE A 6 1.16 -6.47 3.16
CA ILE A 6 1.09 -5.49 2.08
C ILE A 6 0.26 -4.30 2.57
N THR A 7 0.76 -3.11 2.37
CA THR A 7 0.03 -1.88 2.65
C THR A 7 0.21 -0.90 1.49
N ASP A 8 -0.35 0.29 1.63
CA ASP A 8 -0.20 1.37 0.67
C ASP A 8 0.52 2.58 1.29
N SER A 9 0.92 3.53 0.45
CA SER A 9 1.65 4.70 0.90
C SER A 9 0.81 5.64 1.78
N GLY A 10 -0.51 5.45 1.84
CA GLY A 10 -1.39 6.15 2.78
C GLY A 10 -1.08 5.86 4.24
N SER A 11 -0.39 4.76 4.53
CA SER A 11 0.08 4.39 5.87
C SER A 11 1.28 5.19 6.37
N ASP A 12 1.93 5.96 5.50
CA ASP A 12 3.22 6.60 5.75
C ASP A 12 4.38 5.62 5.99
N CYS A 13 4.18 4.33 5.77
CA CYS A 13 5.28 3.36 5.70
C CYS A 13 6.10 3.60 4.44
N LEU A 14 7.42 3.45 4.53
CA LEU A 14 8.32 3.61 3.40
C LEU A 14 8.63 2.26 2.74
N PRO A 15 8.77 2.24 1.40
CA PRO A 15 9.24 1.04 0.71
C PRO A 15 10.61 0.58 1.28
N GLY A 16 10.74 -0.72 1.53
CA GLY A 16 11.98 -1.29 2.09
C GLY A 16 12.17 -1.10 3.58
N GLU A 17 11.21 -0.53 4.30
CA GLU A 17 11.28 -0.26 5.73
C GLU A 17 11.37 -1.55 6.57
N HIS A 18 10.75 -2.62 6.10
CA HIS A 18 10.73 -3.90 6.80
C HIS A 18 10.78 -5.06 5.79
N PRO A 19 11.52 -6.16 6.08
CA PRO A 19 11.69 -7.28 5.14
C PRO A 19 10.39 -8.02 4.80
N ASN A 20 9.39 -8.01 5.70
CA ASN A 20 8.10 -8.68 5.50
C ASN A 20 6.98 -7.72 5.05
N LEU A 21 7.33 -6.50 4.66
CA LEU A 21 6.39 -5.46 4.28
C LEU A 21 6.61 -5.01 2.85
N ASP A 22 5.56 -5.04 2.05
CA ASP A 22 5.50 -4.37 0.76
C ASP A 22 4.60 -3.14 0.86
N VAL A 23 5.08 -2.00 0.40
CA VAL A 23 4.33 -0.74 0.37
C VAL A 23 4.03 -0.38 -1.09
N LEU A 24 2.75 -0.33 -1.43
CA LEU A 24 2.30 0.04 -2.78
C LEU A 24 1.96 1.52 -2.82
N SER A 25 2.43 2.19 -3.86
CA SER A 25 2.33 3.64 -3.98
C SER A 25 0.98 4.08 -4.54
N LEU A 26 0.34 5.04 -3.84
CA LEU A 26 -0.67 5.90 -4.44
C LEU A 26 0.00 6.78 -5.49
N SER A 27 -0.72 7.18 -6.51
CA SER A 27 -0.23 8.18 -7.44
C SER A 27 -0.49 9.59 -6.91
N ILE A 28 0.42 10.50 -7.23
CA ILE A 28 0.31 11.94 -6.92
C ILE A 28 0.51 12.71 -8.21
N ALA A 29 -0.47 13.51 -8.58
CA ALA A 29 -0.41 14.33 -9.79
C ALA A 29 -0.32 15.81 -9.44
N PHE A 30 0.67 16.48 -10.03
CA PHE A 30 0.79 17.94 -10.07
C PHE A 30 0.62 18.38 -11.53
N GLY A 31 -0.54 18.96 -11.85
CA GLY A 31 -0.86 19.28 -13.25
C GLY A 31 -0.84 18.05 -14.13
N ASP A 32 -0.01 18.06 -15.18
CA ASP A 32 0.10 16.94 -16.14
C ASP A 32 1.12 15.88 -15.73
N THR A 33 1.84 16.08 -14.62
CA THR A 33 2.88 15.15 -14.17
C THR A 33 2.38 14.28 -13.04
N THR A 34 2.48 12.97 -13.20
CA THR A 34 2.08 11.98 -12.20
C THR A 34 3.29 11.23 -11.65
N TYR A 35 3.34 11.10 -10.36
CA TYR A 35 4.41 10.42 -9.61
C TYR A 35 3.86 9.24 -8.82
N SER A 36 4.72 8.29 -8.50
CA SER A 36 4.47 7.24 -7.51
C SER A 36 5.01 7.69 -6.15
N ALA A 37 4.14 7.79 -5.16
CA ALA A 37 4.51 8.27 -3.83
C ALA A 37 5.66 7.46 -3.22
N ASP A 38 6.65 8.16 -2.67
CA ASP A 38 7.85 7.60 -2.03
C ASP A 38 8.75 6.74 -2.95
N VAL A 39 8.45 6.68 -4.25
CA VAL A 39 9.27 5.98 -5.25
C VAL A 39 10.01 6.97 -6.14
N ASP A 40 9.29 7.75 -6.93
CA ASP A 40 9.85 8.79 -7.80
C ASP A 40 9.52 10.22 -7.35
N LEU A 41 8.83 10.35 -6.21
CA LEU A 41 8.56 11.60 -5.54
C LEU A 41 8.83 11.44 -4.04
N THR A 42 9.92 12.02 -3.55
CA THR A 42 10.23 12.05 -2.12
C THR A 42 9.26 12.97 -1.38
N ARG A 43 9.08 12.75 -0.07
CA ARG A 43 8.25 13.63 0.77
C ARG A 43 8.75 15.07 0.75
N GLU A 44 10.06 15.27 0.80
CA GLU A 44 10.68 16.59 0.73
C GLU A 44 10.33 17.28 -0.59
N ARG A 45 10.50 16.59 -1.71
CA ARG A 45 10.17 17.15 -3.03
C ARG A 45 8.66 17.40 -3.21
N PHE A 46 7.84 16.57 -2.60
CA PHE A 46 6.39 16.79 -2.56
C PHE A 46 6.04 18.14 -1.93
N TYR A 47 6.62 18.43 -0.77
CA TYR A 47 6.38 19.71 -0.09
C TYR A 47 6.93 20.90 -0.84
N GLU A 48 8.09 20.76 -1.48
CA GLU A 48 8.63 21.80 -2.36
C GLU A 48 7.65 22.12 -3.50
N LEU A 49 7.17 21.10 -4.22
CA LEU A 49 6.20 21.28 -5.30
C LEU A 49 4.89 21.88 -4.81
N LEU A 50 4.46 21.51 -3.61
CA LEU A 50 3.23 22.04 -3.02
C LEU A 50 3.34 23.55 -2.71
N VAL A 51 4.51 24.00 -2.25
CA VAL A 51 4.77 25.41 -1.93
C VAL A 51 5.03 26.23 -3.18
N GLU A 52 5.79 25.70 -4.14
CA GLU A 52 6.18 26.38 -5.38
C GLU A 52 5.07 26.45 -6.41
N GLY A 53 4.17 25.48 -6.42
CA GLY A 53 3.11 25.34 -7.42
C GLY A 53 1.87 26.17 -7.10
N ASP A 54 1.18 26.57 -8.19
CA ASP A 54 -0.10 27.27 -8.09
C ASP A 54 -1.31 26.31 -8.01
N GLU A 55 -1.08 25.02 -8.31
CA GLU A 55 -2.12 24.00 -8.32
C GLU A 55 -1.97 23.03 -7.16
N LEU A 56 -3.10 22.64 -6.56
CA LEU A 56 -3.11 21.57 -5.56
C LEU A 56 -2.93 20.21 -6.24
N PRO A 57 -2.13 19.30 -5.65
CA PRO A 57 -2.00 17.96 -6.17
C PRO A 57 -3.29 17.16 -5.98
N THR A 58 -3.47 16.17 -6.84
CA THR A 58 -4.50 15.14 -6.70
C THR A 58 -3.85 13.78 -6.48
N THR A 59 -4.57 12.88 -5.82
CA THR A 59 -4.10 11.51 -5.61
C THR A 59 -4.96 10.53 -6.39
N GLY A 60 -4.32 9.44 -6.85
CA GLY A 60 -5.00 8.29 -7.44
C GLY A 60 -4.80 7.04 -6.58
N GLN A 61 -5.81 6.17 -6.57
CA GLN A 61 -5.76 4.92 -5.83
C GLN A 61 -4.70 3.98 -6.38
N VAL A 62 -4.24 3.04 -5.55
CA VAL A 62 -3.47 1.89 -6.01
C VAL A 62 -4.39 1.02 -6.87
N ASN A 63 -3.95 0.66 -8.08
CA ASN A 63 -4.77 -0.14 -8.98
C ASN A 63 -4.71 -1.65 -8.65
N PRO A 64 -5.70 -2.45 -9.12
CA PRO A 64 -5.72 -3.89 -8.85
C PRO A 64 -4.49 -4.62 -9.39
N TYR A 65 -3.91 -4.17 -10.50
CA TYR A 65 -2.72 -4.78 -11.09
C TYR A 65 -1.52 -4.73 -10.14
N ALA A 66 -1.28 -3.60 -9.48
CA ALA A 66 -0.20 -3.46 -8.50
C ALA A 66 -0.36 -4.46 -7.34
N PHE A 67 -1.58 -4.61 -6.82
CA PHE A 67 -1.87 -5.61 -5.80
C PHE A 67 -1.67 -7.04 -6.32
N SER A 68 -2.13 -7.34 -7.53
CA SER A 68 -1.95 -8.67 -8.13
C SER A 68 -0.48 -9.04 -8.26
N GLN A 69 0.37 -8.11 -8.66
CA GLN A 69 1.82 -8.32 -8.75
C GLN A 69 2.44 -8.61 -7.37
N ALA A 70 2.04 -7.86 -6.35
CA ALA A 70 2.55 -8.06 -5.00
C ALA A 70 2.08 -9.40 -4.40
N ILE A 71 0.81 -9.77 -4.61
CA ILE A 71 0.25 -11.06 -4.20
C ILE A 71 1.00 -12.20 -4.89
N SER A 72 1.20 -12.13 -6.22
CA SER A 72 1.90 -13.18 -6.97
C SER A 72 3.32 -13.40 -6.46
N ARG A 73 4.06 -12.31 -6.18
CA ARG A 73 5.42 -12.45 -5.62
C ARG A 73 5.42 -13.16 -4.25
N ALA A 74 4.45 -12.86 -3.40
CA ALA A 74 4.32 -13.54 -2.10
C ALA A 74 3.96 -15.02 -2.28
N GLN A 75 3.02 -15.32 -3.18
CA GLN A 75 2.59 -16.69 -3.47
C GLN A 75 3.74 -17.54 -4.08
N GLU A 76 4.55 -16.96 -4.95
CA GLU A 76 5.76 -17.61 -5.48
C GLU A 76 6.76 -17.98 -4.38
N ALA A 77 6.82 -17.19 -3.32
CA ALA A 77 7.62 -17.48 -2.13
C ALA A 77 6.94 -18.47 -1.16
N GLY A 78 5.68 -18.82 -1.40
CA GLY A 78 4.89 -19.68 -0.52
C GLY A 78 4.32 -18.96 0.70
N ASP A 79 4.25 -17.64 0.66
CA ASP A 79 3.78 -16.82 1.77
C ASP A 79 2.27 -16.57 1.69
N ASP A 80 1.60 -16.62 2.83
CA ASP A 80 0.26 -16.06 2.97
C ASP A 80 0.33 -14.54 2.98
N VAL A 81 -0.76 -13.88 2.62
CA VAL A 81 -0.80 -12.44 2.44
C VAL A 81 -1.88 -11.80 3.29
N VAL A 82 -1.52 -10.75 4.02
CA VAL A 82 -2.46 -9.86 4.69
C VAL A 82 -2.27 -8.45 4.14
N ILE A 83 -3.32 -7.90 3.54
CA ILE A 83 -3.32 -6.55 2.98
C ILE A 83 -4.02 -5.62 3.96
N LEU A 84 -3.31 -4.58 4.40
CA LEU A 84 -3.85 -3.53 5.27
C LEU A 84 -3.99 -2.25 4.46
N ALA A 85 -5.18 -2.03 3.93
CA ALA A 85 -5.46 -0.90 3.05
C ALA A 85 -5.98 0.31 3.81
N LEU A 86 -5.71 1.51 3.31
CA LEU A 86 -6.32 2.72 3.85
C LEU A 86 -7.85 2.66 3.73
N SER A 87 -8.54 3.45 4.55
CA SER A 87 -9.99 3.42 4.67
C SER A 87 -10.71 3.41 3.31
N SER A 88 -11.61 2.47 3.15
CA SER A 88 -12.49 2.37 1.96
C SER A 88 -13.38 3.60 1.78
N LYS A 89 -13.59 4.37 2.84
CA LYS A 89 -14.35 5.63 2.78
C LYS A 89 -13.54 6.80 2.22
N LEU A 90 -12.21 6.66 2.18
CA LEU A 90 -11.31 7.71 1.69
C LEU A 90 -10.78 7.43 0.28
N SER A 91 -10.69 6.15 -0.11
CA SER A 91 -10.05 5.75 -1.37
C SER A 91 -10.62 4.45 -1.90
N GLY A 92 -10.56 4.28 -3.21
CA GLY A 92 -10.85 3.00 -3.88
C GLY A 92 -9.73 1.96 -3.75
N THR A 93 -8.65 2.25 -3.06
CA THR A 93 -7.50 1.35 -2.88
C THR A 93 -7.92 0.02 -2.22
N HIS A 94 -8.77 0.06 -1.19
CA HIS A 94 -9.31 -1.16 -0.58
C HIS A 94 -10.04 -2.03 -1.59
N GLN A 95 -10.90 -1.45 -2.43
CA GLN A 95 -11.63 -2.19 -3.47
C GLN A 95 -10.66 -2.79 -4.51
N SER A 96 -9.60 -2.07 -4.87
CA SER A 96 -8.54 -2.60 -5.73
C SER A 96 -7.89 -3.84 -5.13
N ALA A 97 -7.60 -3.83 -3.83
CA ALA A 97 -7.05 -4.97 -3.12
C ALA A 97 -8.02 -6.16 -3.10
N VAL A 98 -9.30 -5.92 -2.82
CA VAL A 98 -10.35 -6.96 -2.84
C VAL A 98 -10.44 -7.59 -4.23
N THR A 99 -10.44 -6.78 -5.28
CA THR A 99 -10.48 -7.28 -6.66
C THR A 99 -9.28 -8.17 -6.97
N ALA A 100 -8.08 -7.73 -6.62
CA ALA A 100 -6.86 -8.52 -6.83
C ALA A 100 -6.87 -9.83 -6.02
N ALA A 101 -7.28 -9.78 -4.77
CA ALA A 101 -7.37 -10.96 -3.92
C ALA A 101 -8.35 -11.99 -4.47
N SER A 102 -9.48 -11.55 -5.03
CA SER A 102 -10.47 -12.46 -5.64
C SER A 102 -9.97 -13.18 -6.89
N GLN A 103 -8.92 -12.65 -7.51
CA GLN A 103 -8.29 -13.20 -8.72
C GLN A 103 -7.01 -14.00 -8.43
N ALA A 104 -6.62 -14.10 -7.16
CA ALA A 104 -5.45 -14.88 -6.75
C ALA A 104 -5.66 -16.37 -7.06
N ASP A 105 -4.56 -17.08 -7.29
CA ASP A 105 -4.60 -18.48 -7.75
C ASP A 105 -4.98 -19.50 -6.67
N GLY A 106 -5.10 -19.06 -5.42
CA GLY A 106 -5.48 -19.91 -4.30
C GLY A 106 -4.38 -20.81 -3.76
N SER A 107 -3.14 -20.61 -4.20
CA SER A 107 -1.99 -21.38 -3.70
C SER A 107 -1.64 -21.06 -2.25
N THR A 108 -1.95 -19.86 -1.79
CA THR A 108 -1.80 -19.39 -0.42
C THR A 108 -3.03 -18.57 -0.02
N GLU A 109 -3.17 -18.28 1.28
CA GLU A 109 -4.27 -17.44 1.74
C GLU A 109 -4.01 -15.95 1.51
N VAL A 110 -5.04 -15.22 1.10
CA VAL A 110 -4.98 -13.77 0.90
C VAL A 110 -6.13 -13.10 1.63
N HIS A 111 -5.81 -12.31 2.64
CA HIS A 111 -6.80 -11.58 3.44
C HIS A 111 -6.66 -10.08 3.21
N VAL A 112 -7.78 -9.39 3.02
CA VAL A 112 -7.84 -7.94 2.85
C VAL A 112 -8.56 -7.32 4.03
N VAL A 113 -7.89 -6.37 4.68
CA VAL A 113 -8.41 -5.63 5.83
C VAL A 113 -8.63 -4.18 5.43
N ASP A 114 -9.86 -3.69 5.63
CA ASP A 114 -10.14 -2.27 5.61
C ASP A 114 -9.73 -1.71 6.98
N THR A 115 -8.63 -0.96 7.04
CA THR A 115 -8.15 -0.41 8.31
C THR A 115 -9.06 0.68 8.86
N LYS A 116 -9.95 1.21 8.05
CA LYS A 116 -10.83 2.35 8.38
C LYS A 116 -10.03 3.56 8.89
N SER A 117 -8.79 3.65 8.47
CA SER A 117 -7.81 4.64 8.93
C SER A 117 -6.90 5.08 7.79
N VAL A 118 -6.03 6.01 8.07
CA VAL A 118 -5.01 6.55 7.16
C VAL A 118 -3.88 7.12 8.01
N THR A 119 -2.69 7.31 7.42
CA THR A 119 -1.51 7.87 8.08
C THR A 119 -1.13 7.12 9.37
N VAL A 120 -1.05 7.82 10.49
CA VAL A 120 -0.60 7.27 11.78
C VAL A 120 -1.46 6.08 12.24
N GLY A 121 -2.79 6.18 12.13
CA GLY A 121 -3.70 5.12 12.53
C GLY A 121 -3.49 3.84 11.73
N GLN A 122 -3.34 3.96 10.42
CA GLN A 122 -3.02 2.84 9.54
C GLN A 122 -1.61 2.29 9.83
N HIS A 123 -0.63 3.17 10.02
CA HIS A 123 0.75 2.80 10.34
C HIS A 123 0.84 1.96 11.62
N ILE A 124 0.13 2.35 12.66
CA ILE A 124 0.07 1.59 13.93
C ILE A 124 -0.45 0.17 13.69
N LEU A 125 -1.47 0.00 12.86
CA LEU A 125 -2.00 -1.33 12.52
C LEU A 125 -1.00 -2.15 11.72
N VAL A 126 -0.26 -1.54 10.80
CA VAL A 126 0.82 -2.21 10.06
C VAL A 126 1.92 -2.68 11.01
N ASP A 127 2.39 -1.82 11.91
CA ASP A 127 3.41 -2.18 12.90
C ASP A 127 2.94 -3.32 13.81
N TYR A 128 1.68 -3.28 14.22
CA TYR A 128 1.10 -4.35 15.04
C TYR A 128 1.05 -5.68 14.28
N ALA A 129 0.63 -5.66 13.01
CA ALA A 129 0.60 -6.85 12.17
C ALA A 129 2.01 -7.44 11.96
N LEU A 130 3.01 -6.60 11.70
CA LEU A 130 4.40 -7.04 11.55
C LEU A 130 4.92 -7.68 12.83
N ARG A 131 4.58 -7.13 13.98
CA ARG A 131 4.95 -7.71 15.29
C ARG A 131 4.32 -9.09 15.46
N LEU A 132 3.04 -9.26 15.12
CA LEU A 132 2.37 -10.56 15.20
C LEU A 132 3.02 -11.60 14.29
N VAL A 133 3.43 -11.18 13.08
CA VAL A 133 4.17 -12.05 12.15
C VAL A 133 5.51 -12.50 12.74
N GLU A 134 6.25 -11.60 13.39
CA GLU A 134 7.53 -11.90 14.04
C GLU A 134 7.39 -12.83 15.23
N GLU A 135 6.31 -12.71 15.95
CA GLU A 135 6.02 -13.57 17.13
C GLU A 135 5.51 -14.97 16.73
N GLY A 136 5.04 -15.15 15.51
CA GLY A 136 4.46 -16.38 15.00
C GLY A 136 2.97 -16.47 15.24
#